data_5e285e40b168fd0e6b55d32cce93d7e4
#
_entry.id   5e285e40b168fd0e6b55d32cce93d7e4
#
_cell.length_a   1.000
_cell.length_b   1.000
_cell.length_c   1.000
_cell.angle_alpha   90.00
_cell.angle_beta   90.00
_cell.angle_gamma   90.00
#
_symmetry.space_group_name_H-M   'P 1'
#
loop_
_entity.id
_entity.type
_entity.pdbx_description
1 polymer ?
#
loop_
_entity_poly.entity_id
_entity_poly.type
_entity_poly.pdbx_seq_one_letter_code
_entity_poly.pdbx_strand_id
1 'polypeptide(L)'
;ARFAVIFILSGENRYPAAAADGRRIVSDRCEAAEAAMGAWVSARLALAGPSFISADAVAQVEKMAATLHKAVVGLPELAGSTAIMQDIQSLSTSAASLIREPIDLSDSLNTILGDIVTAAERPLLAFAALRTFWGFIGAGDAIPGTTASRLAQSENRAALSDLFVAAATTAAARAASAAEYDSQNAADAASAAMRGQIDVVALSASDDLYNSLSDLSAAIVADLGTRPGLPSLVALTLTVDLPALVIAQRLYGDAARAEDIVARNQVAHPGFVPGGRTLEVLNA
;
A
#
# COMPACT_ATOMS: atom_id res chain seq x y z
N ALA A 1 -38.16 14.80 54.79
CA ALA A 1 -37.85 15.05 53.39
C ALA A 1 -37.65 13.71 52.70
N ARG A 2 -38.44 13.40 51.67
CA ARG A 2 -38.26 12.20 50.85
C ARG A 2 -37.61 12.65 49.54
N PHE A 3 -36.46 12.07 49.18
CA PHE A 3 -35.81 12.32 47.90
C PHE A 3 -36.22 11.22 46.93
N ALA A 4 -36.68 11.58 45.73
CA ALA A 4 -36.85 10.65 44.63
C ALA A 4 -35.66 10.88 43.67
N VAL A 5 -34.82 9.85 43.44
CA VAL A 5 -33.80 9.89 42.41
C VAL A 5 -34.32 9.15 41.19
N ILE A 6 -34.55 9.88 40.10
CA ILE A 6 -34.94 9.30 38.83
C ILE A 6 -33.66 9.06 38.02
N PHE A 7 -33.27 7.80 37.83
CA PHE A 7 -32.24 7.45 36.86
C PHE A 7 -32.88 7.41 35.49
N ILE A 8 -32.54 8.38 34.65
CA ILE A 8 -32.85 8.30 33.22
C ILE A 8 -31.74 7.46 32.61
N LEU A 9 -32.04 6.22 32.24
CA LEU A 9 -31.21 5.48 31.31
C LEU A 9 -31.15 6.33 30.05
N SER A 10 -30.01 6.95 29.78
CA SER A 10 -29.74 7.60 28.50
C SER A 10 -29.89 6.51 27.45
N GLY A 11 -31.01 6.53 26.77
CA GLY A 11 -31.23 5.73 25.59
C GLY A 11 -30.16 6.03 24.56
N GLU A 12 -30.13 5.20 23.51
CA GLU A 12 -29.24 5.27 22.35
C GLU A 12 -28.69 6.68 22.09
N ASN A 13 -27.38 6.75 21.94
CA ASN A 13 -26.67 8.00 21.64
C ASN A 13 -27.39 8.72 20.51
N ARG A 14 -28.19 9.74 20.81
CA ARG A 14 -28.94 10.51 19.80
C ARG A 14 -28.06 11.28 18.84
N TYR A 15 -26.78 11.32 19.13
CA TYR A 15 -25.71 11.79 18.26
C TYR A 15 -24.75 10.61 18.05
N PRO A 16 -24.93 9.83 16.95
CA PRO A 16 -23.87 8.87 16.60
C PRO A 16 -22.58 9.68 16.52
N ALA A 17 -21.56 9.27 17.27
CA ALA A 17 -20.23 9.80 17.08
C ALA A 17 -19.97 9.75 15.56
N ALA A 18 -19.60 10.89 14.97
CA ALA A 18 -19.27 10.91 13.55
C ALA A 18 -18.27 9.78 13.31
N ALA A 19 -18.66 8.79 12.51
CA ALA A 19 -17.75 7.69 12.19
C ALA A 19 -16.51 8.35 11.59
N ALA A 20 -15.36 8.14 12.21
CA ALA A 20 -14.11 8.67 11.70
C ALA A 20 -13.93 8.08 10.29
N ASP A 21 -13.73 8.94 9.30
CA ASP A 21 -13.42 8.51 7.95
C ASP A 21 -11.99 7.95 7.93
N GLY A 22 -11.87 6.63 8.07
CA GLY A 22 -10.59 5.93 8.11
C GLY A 22 -9.74 6.22 6.89
N ARG A 23 -10.35 6.28 5.69
CA ARG A 23 -9.66 6.58 4.44
C ARG A 23 -9.02 7.97 4.46
N ARG A 24 -9.75 8.96 4.97
CA ARG A 24 -9.24 10.31 5.10
C ARG A 24 -8.09 10.37 6.09
N ILE A 25 -8.22 9.70 7.24
CA ILE A 25 -7.14 9.66 8.24
C ILE A 25 -5.88 9.04 7.63
N VAL A 26 -5.99 7.93 6.88
CA VAL A 26 -4.85 7.33 6.18
C VAL A 26 -4.25 8.31 5.18
N SER A 27 -5.05 9.05 4.40
CA SER A 27 -4.55 10.07 3.47
C SER A 27 -3.78 11.17 4.19
N ASP A 28 -4.33 11.73 5.28
CA ASP A 28 -3.70 12.78 6.07
C ASP A 28 -2.34 12.29 6.65
N ARG A 29 -2.26 11.01 7.07
CA ARG A 29 -1.00 10.41 7.57
C ARG A 29 0.01 10.13 6.46
N CYS A 30 -0.44 9.78 5.25
CA CYS A 30 0.44 9.70 4.09
C CYS A 30 1.06 11.07 3.77
N GLU A 31 0.27 12.14 3.76
CA GLU A 31 0.77 13.50 3.52
C GLU A 31 1.82 13.92 4.56
N ALA A 32 1.60 13.59 5.83
CA ALA A 32 2.57 13.87 6.89
C ALA A 32 3.90 13.11 6.69
N ALA A 33 3.83 11.85 6.26
CA ALA A 33 5.04 11.07 5.97
C ALA A 33 5.77 11.60 4.73
N GLU A 34 5.05 11.95 3.68
CA GLU A 34 5.60 12.55 2.45
C GLU A 34 6.31 13.88 2.72
N ALA A 35 5.73 14.74 3.53
CA ALA A 35 6.35 16.01 3.94
C ALA A 35 7.68 15.81 4.68
N ALA A 36 7.85 14.70 5.42
CA ALA A 36 9.10 14.40 6.12
C ALA A 36 10.18 13.79 5.20
N MET A 37 9.82 13.19 4.07
CA MET A 37 10.75 12.46 3.19
C MET A 37 11.78 13.38 2.54
N GLY A 38 11.38 14.59 2.11
CA GLY A 38 12.28 15.54 1.45
C GLY A 38 13.45 15.95 2.33
N ALA A 39 13.20 16.30 3.59
CA ALA A 39 14.23 16.63 4.57
C ALA A 39 15.11 15.41 4.90
N TRP A 40 14.49 14.24 5.06
CA TRP A 40 15.20 12.99 5.35
C TRP A 40 16.18 12.60 4.25
N VAL A 41 15.80 12.64 2.97
CA VAL A 41 16.70 12.32 1.85
C VAL A 41 17.76 13.41 1.68
N SER A 42 17.39 14.68 1.85
CA SER A 42 18.34 15.82 1.77
C SER A 42 19.49 15.70 2.77
N ALA A 43 19.21 15.23 3.98
CA ALA A 43 20.23 15.03 5.01
C ALA A 43 21.20 13.87 4.69
N ARG A 44 20.84 12.96 3.79
CA ARG A 44 21.62 11.76 3.44
C ARG A 44 22.43 11.91 2.15
N LEU A 45 22.05 12.85 1.25
CA LEU A 45 22.70 13.01 -0.03
C LEU A 45 23.98 13.84 0.08
N ALA A 46 25.10 13.27 -0.36
CA ALA A 46 26.41 13.90 -0.42
C ALA A 46 26.95 13.87 -1.85
N LEU A 47 26.63 14.90 -2.65
CA LEU A 47 26.98 14.97 -4.07
C LEU A 47 28.35 15.65 -4.35
N ALA A 48 29.00 16.14 -3.31
CA ALA A 48 30.30 16.78 -3.46
C ALA A 48 31.39 15.75 -3.79
N GLY A 49 32.27 16.11 -4.73
CA GLY A 49 33.44 15.28 -5.08
C GLY A 49 33.51 14.93 -6.56
N PRO A 50 34.07 13.77 -6.93
CA PRO A 50 34.22 13.36 -8.31
C PRO A 50 32.88 13.23 -9.05
N SER A 51 32.86 13.53 -10.35
CA SER A 51 31.65 13.56 -11.19
C SER A 51 30.89 12.22 -11.25
N PHE A 52 31.55 11.09 -10.98
CA PHE A 52 30.87 9.81 -10.96
C PHE A 52 29.84 9.67 -9.84
N ILE A 53 29.97 10.44 -8.73
CA ILE A 53 29.01 10.45 -7.62
C ILE A 53 27.67 11.02 -8.11
N SER A 54 27.71 12.22 -8.72
CA SER A 54 26.50 12.83 -9.25
C SER A 54 25.94 12.07 -10.48
N ALA A 55 26.82 11.55 -11.34
CA ALA A 55 26.38 10.72 -12.48
C ALA A 55 25.65 9.45 -12.03
N ASP A 56 26.12 8.80 -10.98
CA ASP A 56 25.42 7.64 -10.41
C ASP A 56 24.07 8.03 -9.81
N ALA A 57 24.01 9.14 -9.07
CA ALA A 57 22.75 9.63 -8.50
C ALA A 57 21.70 9.95 -9.61
N VAL A 58 22.13 10.55 -10.73
CA VAL A 58 21.26 10.75 -11.90
C VAL A 58 20.75 9.41 -12.43
N ALA A 59 21.64 8.44 -12.62
CA ALA A 59 21.25 7.11 -13.08
C ALA A 59 20.25 6.41 -12.17
N GLN A 60 20.30 6.66 -10.84
CA GLN A 60 19.28 6.15 -9.92
C GLN A 60 17.91 6.77 -10.22
N VAL A 61 17.80 8.09 -10.41
CA VAL A 61 16.53 8.77 -10.71
C VAL A 61 15.99 8.32 -12.09
N GLU A 62 16.84 8.19 -13.10
CA GLU A 62 16.44 7.64 -14.40
C GLU A 62 15.91 6.21 -14.27
N LYS A 63 16.51 5.38 -13.41
CA LYS A 63 16.04 4.02 -13.13
C LYS A 63 14.68 4.02 -12.44
N MET A 64 14.42 4.96 -11.52
CA MET A 64 13.10 5.14 -10.90
C MET A 64 12.05 5.50 -11.95
N ALA A 65 12.35 6.49 -12.80
CA ALA A 65 11.46 6.89 -13.90
C ALA A 65 11.15 5.72 -14.85
N ALA A 66 12.16 4.93 -15.24
CA ALA A 66 11.97 3.75 -16.07
C ALA A 66 11.10 2.68 -15.38
N THR A 67 11.25 2.53 -14.05
CA THR A 67 10.45 1.58 -13.26
C THR A 67 8.99 2.03 -13.17
N LEU A 68 8.75 3.32 -12.92
CA LEU A 68 7.41 3.93 -12.93
C LEU A 68 6.75 3.80 -14.31
N HIS A 69 7.48 4.13 -15.37
CA HIS A 69 7.00 3.99 -16.75
C HIS A 69 6.52 2.56 -17.05
N LYS A 70 7.35 1.57 -16.69
CA LYS A 70 6.99 0.14 -16.87
C LYS A 70 5.72 -0.24 -16.12
N ALA A 71 5.54 0.26 -14.90
CA ALA A 71 4.36 -0.03 -14.10
C ALA A 71 3.09 0.60 -14.68
N VAL A 72 3.17 1.88 -15.12
CA VAL A 72 2.04 2.59 -15.73
C VAL A 72 1.60 1.91 -17.04
N VAL A 73 2.55 1.51 -17.89
CA VAL A 73 2.24 0.76 -19.12
C VAL A 73 1.64 -0.62 -18.81
N GLY A 74 2.04 -1.23 -17.70
CA GLY A 74 1.51 -2.52 -17.24
C GLY A 74 0.09 -2.46 -16.65
N LEU A 75 -0.43 -1.26 -16.34
CA LEU A 75 -1.78 -1.05 -15.85
C LEU A 75 -2.68 -0.57 -17.01
N PRO A 76 -3.57 -1.41 -17.56
CA PRO A 76 -4.38 -1.07 -18.74
C PRO A 76 -5.18 0.22 -18.56
N GLU A 77 -5.60 0.53 -17.35
CA GLU A 77 -6.37 1.72 -16.97
C GLU A 77 -5.55 2.99 -17.11
N LEU A 78 -4.22 2.91 -16.94
CA LEU A 78 -3.29 4.04 -16.95
C LEU A 78 -2.48 4.15 -18.22
N ALA A 79 -2.49 3.14 -19.09
CA ALA A 79 -1.68 3.09 -20.31
C ALA A 79 -1.92 4.26 -21.27
N GLY A 80 -3.10 4.91 -21.16
CA GLY A 80 -3.47 6.12 -21.94
C GLY A 80 -3.28 7.44 -21.20
N SER A 81 -2.79 7.44 -19.95
CA SER A 81 -2.62 8.68 -19.17
C SER A 81 -1.39 9.47 -19.65
N THR A 82 -1.63 10.46 -20.53
CA THR A 82 -0.57 11.32 -21.06
C THR A 82 0.06 12.19 -19.98
N ALA A 83 -0.70 12.64 -18.98
CA ALA A 83 -0.19 13.47 -17.89
C ALA A 83 0.85 12.71 -17.04
N ILE A 84 0.50 11.54 -16.50
CA ILE A 84 1.43 10.72 -15.72
C ILE A 84 2.67 10.36 -16.53
N MET A 85 2.51 10.05 -17.82
CA MET A 85 3.65 9.73 -18.68
C MET A 85 4.56 10.95 -18.92
N GLN A 86 4.00 12.15 -19.00
CA GLN A 86 4.76 13.40 -19.11
C GLN A 86 5.53 13.69 -17.81
N ASP A 87 4.90 13.48 -16.66
CA ASP A 87 5.55 13.69 -15.35
C ASP A 87 6.70 12.70 -15.13
N ILE A 88 6.52 11.42 -15.50
CA ILE A 88 7.61 10.43 -15.49
C ILE A 88 8.74 10.84 -16.46
N GLN A 89 8.42 11.36 -17.64
CA GLN A 89 9.41 11.85 -18.58
C GLN A 89 10.15 13.08 -18.03
N SER A 90 9.43 13.98 -17.37
CA SER A 90 10.01 15.16 -16.71
C SER A 90 10.94 14.76 -15.58
N LEU A 91 10.57 13.77 -14.75
CA LEU A 91 11.44 13.21 -13.71
C LEU A 91 12.78 12.72 -14.30
N SER A 92 12.74 12.01 -15.42
CA SER A 92 13.94 11.51 -16.10
C SER A 92 14.78 12.65 -16.69
N THR A 93 14.17 13.59 -17.42
CA THR A 93 14.91 14.67 -18.08
C THR A 93 15.46 15.72 -17.12
N SER A 94 14.82 15.88 -15.95
CA SER A 94 15.24 16.81 -14.90
C SER A 94 16.10 16.17 -13.81
N ALA A 95 16.46 14.89 -13.96
CA ALA A 95 17.18 14.14 -12.92
C ALA A 95 18.44 14.87 -12.40
N ALA A 96 19.21 15.50 -13.31
CA ALA A 96 20.45 16.23 -12.94
C ALA A 96 20.20 17.50 -12.10
N SER A 97 19.04 18.14 -12.19
CA SER A 97 18.63 19.23 -11.30
C SER A 97 18.02 18.71 -10.01
N LEU A 98 17.15 17.72 -10.10
CA LEU A 98 16.40 17.16 -8.97
C LEU A 98 17.30 16.52 -7.91
N ILE A 99 18.41 15.88 -8.28
CA ILE A 99 19.38 15.37 -7.28
C ILE A 99 20.02 16.48 -6.44
N ARG A 100 20.04 17.73 -6.93
CA ARG A 100 20.56 18.89 -6.21
C ARG A 100 19.50 19.57 -5.34
N GLU A 101 18.25 19.28 -5.61
CA GLU A 101 17.08 19.74 -4.87
C GLU A 101 16.26 18.51 -4.41
N PRO A 102 16.77 17.78 -3.38
CA PRO A 102 16.19 16.50 -2.97
C PRO A 102 14.76 16.60 -2.46
N ILE A 103 14.33 17.76 -1.98
CA ILE A 103 12.95 18.02 -1.58
C ILE A 103 12.05 17.96 -2.83
N ASP A 104 12.42 18.66 -3.91
CA ASP A 104 11.65 18.68 -5.16
C ASP A 104 11.63 17.29 -5.82
N LEU A 105 12.71 16.52 -5.67
CA LEU A 105 12.73 15.12 -6.10
C LEU A 105 11.72 14.28 -5.33
N SER A 106 11.66 14.43 -4.01
CA SER A 106 10.68 13.76 -3.16
C SER A 106 9.26 14.12 -3.55
N ASP A 107 8.98 15.42 -3.72
CA ASP A 107 7.66 15.92 -4.09
C ASP A 107 7.23 15.44 -5.48
N SER A 108 8.15 15.41 -6.43
CA SER A 108 7.89 14.89 -7.79
C SER A 108 7.53 13.40 -7.75
N LEU A 109 8.25 12.59 -6.98
CA LEU A 109 7.97 11.17 -6.82
C LEU A 109 6.61 10.93 -6.15
N ASN A 110 6.33 11.66 -5.06
CA ASN A 110 5.07 11.54 -4.33
C ASN A 110 3.88 11.95 -5.20
N THR A 111 4.04 13.01 -6.02
CA THR A 111 3.01 13.46 -6.98
C THR A 111 2.73 12.37 -8.00
N ILE A 112 3.74 11.85 -8.69
CA ILE A 112 3.56 10.81 -9.72
C ILE A 112 2.89 9.56 -9.12
N LEU A 113 3.36 9.11 -7.96
CA LEU A 113 2.81 7.93 -7.29
C LEU A 113 1.38 8.16 -6.78
N GLY A 114 1.06 9.36 -6.30
CA GLY A 114 -0.28 9.80 -5.93
C GLY A 114 -1.23 9.83 -7.12
N ASP A 115 -0.77 10.33 -8.26
CA ASP A 115 -1.54 10.37 -9.51
C ASP A 115 -1.84 8.97 -10.05
N ILE A 116 -0.89 8.02 -9.91
CA ILE A 116 -1.14 6.61 -10.22
C ILE A 116 -2.28 6.06 -9.38
N VAL A 117 -2.30 6.34 -8.07
CA VAL A 117 -3.38 5.88 -7.18
C VAL A 117 -4.72 6.52 -7.53
N THR A 118 -4.71 7.84 -7.79
CA THR A 118 -5.93 8.62 -8.06
C THR A 118 -6.56 8.25 -9.40
N ALA A 119 -5.73 7.98 -10.41
CA ALA A 119 -6.18 7.62 -11.76
C ALA A 119 -6.57 6.13 -11.89
N ALA A 120 -6.23 5.28 -10.90
CA ALA A 120 -6.56 3.87 -10.94
C ALA A 120 -8.05 3.63 -10.63
N GLU A 121 -8.79 3.10 -11.59
CA GLU A 121 -10.19 2.70 -11.39
C GLU A 121 -10.34 1.53 -10.39
N ARG A 122 -9.29 0.71 -10.28
CA ARG A 122 -9.23 -0.46 -9.40
C ARG A 122 -8.08 -0.34 -8.39
N PRO A 123 -8.34 0.21 -7.19
CA PRO A 123 -7.29 0.45 -6.18
C PRO A 123 -6.50 -0.81 -5.77
N LEU A 124 -7.11 -2.01 -5.79
CA LEU A 124 -6.40 -3.26 -5.52
C LEU A 124 -5.31 -3.56 -6.55
N LEU A 125 -5.52 -3.23 -7.83
CA LEU A 125 -4.49 -3.41 -8.86
C LEU A 125 -3.38 -2.37 -8.70
N ALA A 126 -3.73 -1.13 -8.37
CA ALA A 126 -2.74 -0.09 -8.04
C ALA A 126 -1.92 -0.52 -6.82
N PHE A 127 -2.56 -1.01 -5.75
CA PHE A 127 -1.88 -1.55 -4.58
C PHE A 127 -0.91 -2.68 -4.94
N ALA A 128 -1.35 -3.65 -5.75
CA ALA A 128 -0.51 -4.76 -6.19
C ALA A 128 0.69 -4.28 -7.03
N ALA A 129 0.50 -3.30 -7.92
CA ALA A 129 1.57 -2.72 -8.73
C ALA A 129 2.58 -1.96 -7.86
N LEU A 130 2.11 -1.11 -6.93
CA LEU A 130 2.97 -0.33 -6.04
C LEU A 130 3.81 -1.21 -5.11
N ARG A 131 3.27 -2.34 -4.67
CA ARG A 131 4.03 -3.33 -3.89
C ARG A 131 5.24 -3.89 -4.62
N THR A 132 5.24 -3.91 -5.96
CA THR A 132 6.41 -4.37 -6.72
C THR A 132 7.62 -3.45 -6.55
N PHE A 133 7.39 -2.19 -6.15
CA PHE A 133 8.47 -1.22 -5.90
C PHE A 133 9.16 -1.40 -4.54
N TRP A 134 8.59 -2.17 -3.62
CA TRP A 134 9.20 -2.45 -2.32
C TRP A 134 10.55 -3.20 -2.43
N GLY A 135 10.70 -3.97 -3.50
CA GLY A 135 11.97 -4.62 -3.84
C GLY A 135 12.82 -3.84 -4.83
N PHE A 136 12.65 -2.50 -4.92
CA PHE A 136 13.41 -1.70 -5.86
C PHE A 136 14.91 -1.80 -5.58
N ILE A 137 15.64 -2.19 -6.61
CA ILE A 137 17.10 -2.18 -6.64
C ILE A 137 17.52 -1.09 -7.62
N GLY A 138 18.30 -0.15 -7.15
CA GLY A 138 18.82 0.95 -7.95
C GLY A 138 19.60 0.50 -9.18
N ALA A 139 20.11 1.43 -9.96
CA ALA A 139 20.91 1.16 -11.15
C ALA A 139 22.34 0.71 -10.79
N GLY A 140 22.91 -0.15 -11.61
CA GLY A 140 24.32 -0.57 -11.53
C GLY A 140 24.63 -1.64 -10.48
N ASP A 141 25.86 -2.15 -10.53
CA ASP A 141 26.35 -3.19 -9.64
C ASP A 141 26.69 -2.64 -8.23
N ALA A 142 26.86 -3.55 -7.26
CA ALA A 142 27.27 -3.18 -5.92
C ALA A 142 28.59 -2.38 -5.91
N ILE A 143 28.64 -1.30 -5.14
CA ILE A 143 29.80 -0.41 -5.06
C ILE A 143 30.67 -0.83 -3.87
N PRO A 144 31.91 -1.24 -4.09
CA PRO A 144 32.81 -1.51 -2.98
C PRO A 144 33.21 -0.21 -2.29
N GLY A 145 32.95 -0.09 -0.98
CA GLY A 145 33.25 1.09 -0.16
C GLY A 145 34.76 1.24 0.18
N THR A 146 35.62 1.20 -0.84
CA THR A 146 37.10 1.20 -0.65
C THR A 146 37.69 2.60 -0.46
N THR A 147 36.95 3.64 -0.83
CA THR A 147 37.35 5.05 -0.67
C THR A 147 36.20 5.89 -0.18
N ALA A 148 36.48 7.07 0.43
CA ALA A 148 35.42 7.98 0.88
C ALA A 148 34.43 8.35 -0.24
N SER A 149 34.90 8.57 -1.47
CA SER A 149 34.05 8.88 -2.61
C SER A 149 33.16 7.68 -3.03
N ARG A 150 33.68 6.45 -2.92
CA ARG A 150 32.87 5.24 -3.20
C ARG A 150 31.85 4.96 -2.10
N LEU A 151 32.22 5.27 -0.85
CA LEU A 151 31.27 5.18 0.26
C LEU A 151 30.13 6.20 0.06
N ALA A 152 30.45 7.48 -0.20
CA ALA A 152 29.45 8.51 -0.49
C ALA A 152 28.55 8.13 -1.68
N GLN A 153 29.10 7.56 -2.75
CA GLN A 153 28.34 7.05 -3.89
C GLN A 153 27.35 5.94 -3.45
N SER A 154 27.82 4.99 -2.62
CA SER A 154 26.98 3.88 -2.11
C SER A 154 25.88 4.41 -1.19
N GLU A 155 26.19 5.36 -0.32
CA GLU A 155 25.22 5.99 0.59
C GLU A 155 24.17 6.79 -0.15
N ASN A 156 24.56 7.57 -1.18
CA ASN A 156 23.62 8.26 -2.05
C ASN A 156 22.67 7.30 -2.78
N ARG A 157 23.19 6.20 -3.28
CA ARG A 157 22.39 5.17 -3.94
C ARG A 157 21.38 4.56 -2.96
N ALA A 158 21.82 4.23 -1.75
CA ALA A 158 20.91 3.73 -0.71
C ALA A 158 19.85 4.77 -0.35
N ALA A 159 20.23 6.04 -0.15
CA ALA A 159 19.31 7.12 0.19
C ALA A 159 18.21 7.32 -0.90
N LEU A 160 18.61 7.30 -2.18
CA LEU A 160 17.68 7.43 -3.29
C LEU A 160 16.77 6.21 -3.43
N SER A 161 17.31 5.01 -3.28
CA SER A 161 16.48 3.78 -3.31
C SER A 161 15.49 3.76 -2.16
N ASP A 162 15.92 4.12 -0.96
CA ASP A 162 15.06 4.20 0.22
C ASP A 162 13.94 5.25 0.04
N LEU A 163 14.26 6.42 -0.55
CA LEU A 163 13.26 7.44 -0.90
C LEU A 163 12.17 6.87 -1.82
N PHE A 164 12.58 6.20 -2.90
CA PHE A 164 11.63 5.62 -3.84
C PHE A 164 10.74 4.56 -3.18
N VAL A 165 11.32 3.69 -2.34
CA VAL A 165 10.57 2.67 -1.60
C VAL A 165 9.64 3.30 -0.58
N ALA A 166 10.06 4.36 0.12
CA ALA A 166 9.22 5.07 1.07
C ALA A 166 8.03 5.74 0.40
N ALA A 167 8.25 6.46 -0.71
CA ALA A 167 7.19 7.08 -1.50
C ALA A 167 6.21 6.04 -2.08
N ALA A 168 6.72 4.92 -2.58
CA ALA A 168 5.87 3.82 -3.04
C ALA A 168 5.06 3.18 -1.89
N THR A 169 5.61 3.18 -0.66
CA THR A 169 4.91 2.66 0.52
C THR A 169 3.75 3.55 0.93
N THR A 170 3.91 4.87 0.94
CA THR A 170 2.81 5.81 1.24
C THR A 170 1.72 5.76 0.16
N ALA A 171 2.09 5.71 -1.12
CA ALA A 171 1.14 5.54 -2.21
C ALA A 171 0.38 4.20 -2.11
N ALA A 172 1.08 3.11 -1.78
CA ALA A 172 0.46 1.80 -1.55
C ALA A 172 -0.51 1.83 -0.37
N ALA A 173 -0.23 2.60 0.70
CA ALA A 173 -1.14 2.78 1.83
C ALA A 173 -2.45 3.46 1.41
N ARG A 174 -2.38 4.53 0.58
CA ARG A 174 -3.56 5.16 0.00
C ARG A 174 -4.37 4.19 -0.86
N ALA A 175 -3.70 3.43 -1.74
CA ALA A 175 -4.35 2.45 -2.59
C ALA A 175 -5.02 1.35 -1.77
N ALA A 176 -4.35 0.82 -0.73
CA ALA A 176 -4.91 -0.19 0.16
C ALA A 176 -6.14 0.32 0.93
N SER A 177 -6.10 1.57 1.41
CA SER A 177 -7.22 2.19 2.11
C SER A 177 -8.39 2.51 1.16
N ALA A 178 -8.13 2.91 -0.08
CA ALA A 178 -9.16 3.15 -1.09
C ALA A 178 -9.81 1.86 -1.60
N ALA A 179 -9.13 0.71 -1.48
CA ALA A 179 -9.56 -0.56 -2.03
C ALA A 179 -10.83 -1.12 -1.36
N GLU A 180 -11.62 -1.83 -2.15
CA GLU A 180 -12.72 -2.65 -1.65
C GLU A 180 -12.25 -4.10 -1.54
N TYR A 181 -12.55 -4.72 -0.41
CA TYR A 181 -12.16 -6.09 -0.09
C TYR A 181 -13.40 -6.98 -0.06
N ASP A 182 -13.26 -8.20 -0.52
CA ASP A 182 -14.33 -9.21 -0.53
C ASP A 182 -14.48 -9.93 0.83
N SER A 183 -13.50 -9.78 1.70
CA SER A 183 -13.49 -10.39 3.04
C SER A 183 -12.60 -9.62 4.01
N GLN A 184 -12.89 -9.75 5.32
CA GLN A 184 -12.05 -9.19 6.37
C GLN A 184 -10.62 -9.77 6.32
N ASN A 185 -10.49 -11.04 6.02
CA ASN A 185 -9.18 -11.70 5.89
C ASN A 185 -8.30 -11.06 4.79
N ALA A 186 -8.91 -10.63 3.66
CA ALA A 186 -8.19 -9.94 2.60
C ALA A 186 -7.74 -8.53 3.05
N ALA A 187 -8.58 -7.80 3.78
CA ALA A 187 -8.24 -6.51 4.37
C ALA A 187 -7.13 -6.65 5.42
N ASP A 188 -7.21 -7.65 6.29
CA ASP A 188 -6.20 -7.95 7.31
C ASP A 188 -4.85 -8.33 6.67
N ALA A 189 -4.86 -9.10 5.58
CA ALA A 189 -3.65 -9.44 4.84
C ALA A 189 -2.99 -8.20 4.21
N ALA A 190 -3.79 -7.28 3.67
CA ALA A 190 -3.28 -6.01 3.14
C ALA A 190 -2.69 -5.14 4.27
N SER A 191 -3.37 -5.04 5.41
CA SER A 191 -2.91 -4.35 6.61
C SER A 191 -1.59 -4.92 7.12
N ALA A 192 -1.48 -6.23 7.23
CA ALA A 192 -0.25 -6.90 7.67
C ALA A 192 0.92 -6.66 6.70
N ALA A 193 0.66 -6.72 5.38
CA ALA A 193 1.67 -6.42 4.36
C ALA A 193 2.17 -4.98 4.44
N MET A 194 1.26 -4.01 4.64
CA MET A 194 1.61 -2.60 4.80
C MET A 194 2.45 -2.36 6.04
N ARG A 195 2.05 -2.94 7.18
CA ARG A 195 2.82 -2.82 8.43
C ARG A 195 4.23 -3.36 8.27
N GLY A 196 4.37 -4.58 7.73
CA GLY A 196 5.69 -5.16 7.51
C GLY A 196 6.57 -4.30 6.61
N GLN A 197 6.01 -3.65 5.59
CA GLN A 197 6.76 -2.74 4.73
C GLN A 197 7.11 -1.42 5.41
N ILE A 198 6.19 -0.84 6.18
CA ILE A 198 6.46 0.37 6.96
C ILE A 198 7.60 0.10 7.97
N ASP A 199 7.59 -1.04 8.64
CA ASP A 199 8.66 -1.43 9.56
C ASP A 199 10.03 -1.49 8.86
N VAL A 200 10.08 -1.96 7.60
CA VAL A 200 11.32 -1.98 6.80
C VAL A 200 11.79 -0.56 6.48
N VAL A 201 10.89 0.32 6.02
CA VAL A 201 11.23 1.72 5.71
C VAL A 201 11.68 2.48 6.97
N ALA A 202 11.05 2.21 8.10
CA ALA A 202 11.34 2.83 9.38
C ALA A 202 12.77 2.58 9.88
N LEU A 203 13.43 1.50 9.44
CA LEU A 203 14.82 1.17 9.84
C LEU A 203 15.85 2.24 9.43
N SER A 204 15.60 2.95 8.33
CA SER A 204 16.50 4.01 7.81
C SER A 204 15.92 5.41 7.98
N ALA A 205 14.73 5.54 8.55
CA ALA A 205 14.02 6.82 8.70
C ALA A 205 14.67 7.74 9.72
N SER A 206 14.52 9.07 9.53
CA SER A 206 14.74 10.05 10.59
C SER A 206 13.63 9.97 11.64
N ASP A 207 13.83 10.59 12.80
CA ASP A 207 12.85 10.60 13.88
C ASP A 207 11.47 11.14 13.41
N ASP A 208 11.46 12.21 12.62
CA ASP A 208 10.22 12.82 12.10
C ASP A 208 9.50 11.86 11.13
N LEU A 209 10.23 11.25 10.20
CA LEU A 209 9.68 10.28 9.27
C LEU A 209 9.22 9.02 9.99
N TYR A 210 9.99 8.54 10.96
CA TYR A 210 9.64 7.38 11.79
C TYR A 210 8.31 7.60 12.53
N ASN A 211 8.15 8.77 13.16
CA ASN A 211 6.91 9.11 13.86
C ASN A 211 5.72 9.16 12.89
N SER A 212 5.88 9.79 11.73
CA SER A 212 4.83 9.86 10.70
C SER A 212 4.48 8.47 10.14
N LEU A 213 5.47 7.59 9.92
CA LEU A 213 5.25 6.21 9.48
C LEU A 213 4.56 5.36 10.56
N SER A 214 4.89 5.56 11.83
CA SER A 214 4.23 4.89 12.95
C SER A 214 2.75 5.27 13.04
N ASP A 215 2.46 6.55 12.90
CA ASP A 215 1.08 7.07 12.85
C ASP A 215 0.32 6.52 11.64
N LEU A 216 0.96 6.44 10.47
CA LEU A 216 0.39 5.84 9.26
C LEU A 216 0.08 4.36 9.47
N SER A 217 0.99 3.61 10.09
CA SER A 217 0.79 2.20 10.41
C SER A 217 -0.43 2.00 11.31
N ALA A 218 -0.57 2.82 12.35
CA ALA A 218 -1.73 2.78 13.25
C ALA A 218 -3.04 3.13 12.51
N ALA A 219 -3.01 4.12 11.61
CA ALA A 219 -4.17 4.52 10.82
C ALA A 219 -4.64 3.41 9.87
N ILE A 220 -3.70 2.73 9.20
CA ILE A 220 -4.01 1.59 8.31
C ILE A 220 -4.66 0.44 9.08
N VAL A 221 -4.11 0.09 10.26
CA VAL A 221 -4.68 -0.96 11.10
C VAL A 221 -6.09 -0.59 11.54
N ALA A 222 -6.33 0.64 11.93
CA ALA A 222 -7.65 1.12 12.32
C ALA A 222 -8.64 1.11 11.16
N ASP A 223 -8.23 1.58 9.96
CA ASP A 223 -9.10 1.63 8.77
C ASP A 223 -9.45 0.22 8.27
N LEU A 224 -8.47 -0.64 8.06
CA LEU A 224 -8.69 -1.95 7.46
C LEU A 224 -9.26 -2.98 8.46
N GLY A 225 -8.93 -2.84 9.75
CA GLY A 225 -9.39 -3.75 10.81
C GLY A 225 -10.83 -3.54 11.27
N THR A 226 -11.44 -2.38 10.95
CA THR A 226 -12.77 -2.02 11.46
C THR A 226 -13.80 -1.77 10.36
N ARG A 227 -13.57 -2.25 9.15
CA ARG A 227 -14.52 -2.04 8.04
C ARG A 227 -15.82 -2.77 8.29
N PRO A 228 -16.95 -2.02 8.40
CA PRO A 228 -18.24 -2.64 8.68
C PRO A 228 -18.71 -3.49 7.48
N GLY A 229 -19.31 -4.63 7.76
CA GLY A 229 -19.98 -5.45 6.76
C GLY A 229 -19.08 -6.35 5.91
N LEU A 230 -17.78 -6.43 6.17
CA LEU A 230 -16.93 -7.41 5.52
C LEU A 230 -17.14 -8.80 6.13
N PRO A 231 -17.51 -9.80 5.33
CA PRO A 231 -17.63 -11.17 5.81
C PRO A 231 -16.25 -11.75 6.13
N SER A 232 -16.19 -12.60 7.15
CA SER A 232 -14.96 -13.31 7.50
C SER A 232 -14.91 -14.67 6.79
N LEU A 233 -13.71 -15.14 6.47
CA LEU A 233 -13.51 -16.51 6.01
C LEU A 233 -13.61 -17.49 7.18
N VAL A 234 -14.42 -18.53 6.98
CA VAL A 234 -14.60 -19.62 7.94
C VAL A 234 -14.26 -20.94 7.27
N ALA A 235 -13.59 -21.81 7.98
CA ALA A 235 -13.32 -23.17 7.53
C ALA A 235 -14.56 -24.05 7.73
N LEU A 236 -15.14 -24.58 6.63
CA LEU A 236 -16.25 -25.53 6.63
C LEU A 236 -15.73 -26.92 6.25
N THR A 237 -15.81 -27.89 7.14
CA THR A 237 -15.49 -29.28 6.81
C THR A 237 -16.75 -30.04 6.44
N LEU A 238 -16.79 -30.56 5.20
CA LEU A 238 -17.89 -31.38 4.74
C LEU A 238 -17.78 -32.79 5.32
N THR A 239 -18.87 -33.34 5.81
CA THR A 239 -18.93 -34.74 6.30
C THR A 239 -19.30 -35.75 5.20
N VAL A 240 -19.96 -35.28 4.14
CA VAL A 240 -20.41 -36.05 2.99
C VAL A 240 -20.21 -35.28 1.70
N ASP A 241 -20.24 -36.00 0.59
CA ASP A 241 -20.18 -35.39 -0.73
C ASP A 241 -21.43 -34.57 -0.99
N LEU A 242 -21.27 -33.32 -1.40
CA LEU A 242 -22.38 -32.40 -1.67
C LEU A 242 -22.10 -31.55 -2.93
N PRO A 243 -23.13 -31.23 -3.71
CA PRO A 243 -23.02 -30.20 -4.75
C PRO A 243 -22.78 -28.81 -4.12
N ALA A 244 -21.94 -27.98 -4.77
CA ALA A 244 -21.67 -26.61 -4.32
C ALA A 244 -22.95 -25.77 -4.14
N LEU A 245 -23.94 -25.99 -5.00
CA LEU A 245 -25.25 -25.35 -4.93
C LEU A 245 -26.01 -25.66 -3.64
N VAL A 246 -25.92 -26.91 -3.16
CA VAL A 246 -26.54 -27.34 -1.90
C VAL A 246 -25.78 -26.75 -0.71
N ILE A 247 -24.45 -26.66 -0.82
CA ILE A 247 -23.62 -26.03 0.22
C ILE A 247 -23.98 -24.55 0.33
N ALA A 248 -24.05 -23.81 -0.78
CA ALA A 248 -24.43 -22.40 -0.81
C ALA A 248 -25.84 -22.16 -0.25
N GLN A 249 -26.82 -22.98 -0.65
CA GLN A 249 -28.18 -22.88 -0.14
C GLN A 249 -28.25 -23.11 1.38
N ARG A 250 -27.47 -24.04 1.92
CA ARG A 250 -27.43 -24.32 3.37
C ARG A 250 -26.74 -23.24 4.19
N LEU A 251 -25.68 -22.67 3.64
CA LEU A 251 -24.87 -21.65 4.33
C LEU A 251 -25.50 -20.26 4.25
N TYR A 252 -25.94 -19.87 3.07
CA TYR A 252 -26.32 -18.50 2.76
C TYR A 252 -27.82 -18.33 2.53
N GLY A 253 -28.58 -19.41 2.44
CA GLY A 253 -29.97 -19.34 1.96
C GLY A 253 -30.11 -18.95 0.48
N ASP A 254 -28.99 -18.87 -0.23
CA ASP A 254 -28.90 -18.43 -1.63
C ASP A 254 -27.99 -19.38 -2.43
N ALA A 255 -28.60 -20.15 -3.33
CA ALA A 255 -27.90 -21.09 -4.18
C ALA A 255 -27.01 -20.40 -5.24
N ALA A 256 -27.30 -19.14 -5.63
CA ALA A 256 -26.50 -18.40 -6.61
C ALA A 256 -25.06 -18.18 -6.14
N ARG A 257 -24.81 -18.14 -4.83
CA ARG A 257 -23.47 -18.04 -4.24
C ARG A 257 -22.63 -19.31 -4.35
N ALA A 258 -23.09 -20.33 -5.04
CA ALA A 258 -22.29 -21.55 -5.29
C ALA A 258 -21.02 -21.26 -6.09
N GLU A 259 -21.06 -20.29 -7.01
CA GLU A 259 -19.90 -19.88 -7.80
C GLU A 259 -18.78 -19.30 -6.93
N ASP A 260 -19.10 -18.56 -5.87
CA ASP A 260 -18.12 -18.03 -4.90
C ASP A 260 -17.37 -19.17 -4.21
N ILE A 261 -18.09 -20.21 -3.78
CA ILE A 261 -17.50 -21.39 -3.12
C ILE A 261 -16.57 -22.12 -4.09
N VAL A 262 -17.02 -22.32 -5.34
CA VAL A 262 -16.27 -23.02 -6.38
C VAL A 262 -14.98 -22.28 -6.73
N ALA A 263 -15.07 -20.98 -6.98
CA ALA A 263 -13.93 -20.14 -7.36
C ALA A 263 -12.90 -20.07 -6.22
N ARG A 264 -13.35 -19.83 -5.01
CA ARG A 264 -12.49 -19.67 -3.82
C ARG A 264 -11.72 -20.95 -3.48
N ASN A 265 -12.38 -22.08 -3.59
CA ASN A 265 -11.82 -23.38 -3.23
C ASN A 265 -11.25 -24.17 -4.42
N GLN A 266 -11.22 -23.58 -5.60
CA GLN A 266 -10.75 -24.24 -6.84
C GLN A 266 -11.41 -25.62 -7.02
N VAL A 267 -12.73 -25.68 -6.85
CA VAL A 267 -13.48 -26.92 -6.96
C VAL A 267 -13.55 -27.35 -8.43
N ALA A 268 -12.96 -28.51 -8.74
CA ALA A 268 -12.90 -29.01 -10.13
C ALA A 268 -14.30 -29.37 -10.70
N HIS A 269 -15.20 -29.87 -9.87
CA HIS A 269 -16.54 -30.27 -10.30
C HIS A 269 -17.62 -29.71 -9.36
N PRO A 270 -18.32 -28.63 -9.73
CA PRO A 270 -19.29 -27.95 -8.86
C PRO A 270 -20.43 -28.85 -8.37
N GLY A 271 -20.82 -29.87 -9.16
CA GLY A 271 -21.85 -30.84 -8.80
C GLY A 271 -21.42 -31.89 -7.78
N PHE A 272 -20.12 -31.95 -7.47
CA PHE A 272 -19.57 -32.97 -6.58
C PHE A 272 -18.35 -32.41 -5.80
N VAL A 273 -18.58 -31.94 -4.59
CA VAL A 273 -17.54 -31.51 -3.66
C VAL A 273 -17.33 -32.63 -2.66
N PRO A 274 -16.12 -33.24 -2.59
CA PRO A 274 -15.88 -34.41 -1.76
C PRO A 274 -16.05 -34.13 -0.27
N GLY A 275 -16.64 -35.08 0.46
CA GLY A 275 -16.65 -35.11 1.90
C GLY A 275 -15.25 -35.28 2.48
N GLY A 276 -15.04 -34.84 3.72
CA GLY A 276 -13.73 -34.82 4.37
C GLY A 276 -12.84 -33.64 3.95
N ARG A 277 -13.22 -32.89 2.90
CA ARG A 277 -12.53 -31.66 2.48
C ARG A 277 -12.96 -30.46 3.35
N THR A 278 -11.99 -29.68 3.78
CA THR A 278 -12.25 -28.37 4.39
C THR A 278 -12.32 -27.32 3.28
N LEU A 279 -13.40 -26.55 3.26
CA LEU A 279 -13.62 -25.43 2.34
C LEU A 279 -13.47 -24.11 3.09
N GLU A 280 -12.92 -23.11 2.43
CA GLU A 280 -13.01 -21.73 2.86
C GLU A 280 -14.31 -21.11 2.35
N VAL A 281 -15.15 -20.64 3.27
CA VAL A 281 -16.43 -20.02 2.95
C VAL A 281 -16.56 -18.70 3.70
N LEU A 282 -17.31 -17.76 3.14
CA LEU A 282 -17.62 -16.52 3.85
C LEU A 282 -18.68 -16.83 4.93
N ASN A 283 -18.55 -16.24 6.11
CA ASN A 283 -19.65 -16.29 7.07
C ASN A 283 -20.82 -15.43 6.55
N ALA A 284 -22.04 -15.87 6.83
CA ALA A 284 -23.25 -15.15 6.45
C ALA A 284 -23.47 -13.93 7.33
#